data_7cf1836cc2568550562df1f18b900e22
#
_entry.id   7cf1836cc2568550562df1f18b900e22
#
_cell.length_a   1.000
_cell.length_b   1.000
_cell.length_c   1.000
_cell.angle_alpha   90.00
_cell.angle_beta   90.00
_cell.angle_gamma   90.00
#
_symmetry.space_group_name_H-M   'P 1'
#
loop_
_entity.id
_entity.type
_entity.pdbx_description
1 polymer ?
#
loop_
_entity_poly.entity_id
_entity_poly.type
_entity_poly.pdbx_seq_one_letter_code
_entity_poly.pdbx_strand_id
1 'polypeptide(L)' 'STTDKFTAFGEQYSLTEREREVLRALLSSGENVQDIAHTLGISRAAIYRHISNMNEKTETKARMGLIQFYYGWNPEK' A
#
# COMPACT_ATOMS: atom_id res chain seq x y z
N SER A 1 18.72 -4.33 15.59
CA SER A 1 17.96 -5.14 14.65
C SER A 1 17.47 -4.28 13.49
N THR A 2 17.23 -4.92 12.40
CA THR A 2 16.85 -4.22 11.18
C THR A 2 15.34 -4.24 11.02
N THR A 3 14.76 -3.06 10.88
CA THR A 3 13.35 -2.95 10.55
C THR A 3 13.19 -3.34 9.09
N ASP A 4 12.24 -4.21 8.80
CA ASP A 4 12.04 -4.59 7.42
C ASP A 4 11.51 -3.41 6.61
N LYS A 5 11.69 -3.50 5.29
CA LYS A 5 11.35 -2.40 4.39
C LYS A 5 9.88 -2.01 4.49
N PHE A 6 8.99 -2.99 4.58
CA PHE A 6 7.56 -2.71 4.59
C PHE A 6 7.17 -1.90 5.82
N THR A 7 7.67 -2.31 6.99
CA THR A 7 7.40 -1.59 8.23
C THR A 7 7.96 -0.17 8.17
N ALA A 8 9.20 -0.03 7.69
CA ALA A 8 9.83 1.28 7.58
C ALA A 8 9.05 2.19 6.64
N PHE A 9 8.58 1.65 5.52
CA PHE A 9 7.79 2.42 4.56
C PHE A 9 6.50 2.92 5.21
N GLY A 10 5.80 2.04 5.91
CA GLY A 10 4.57 2.43 6.59
C GLY A 10 4.77 3.51 7.62
N GLU A 11 5.90 3.47 8.34
CA GLU A 11 6.23 4.51 9.31
C GLU A 11 6.60 5.81 8.64
N GLN A 12 7.39 5.74 7.59
CA GLN A 12 7.84 6.94 6.88
C GLN A 12 6.66 7.74 6.34
N TYR A 13 5.65 7.06 5.82
CA TYR A 13 4.53 7.73 5.17
C TYR A 13 3.27 7.73 6.03
N SER A 14 3.41 7.36 7.30
CA SER A 14 2.30 7.40 8.28
C SER A 14 1.07 6.63 7.80
N LEU A 15 1.29 5.46 7.26
CA LEU A 15 0.19 4.62 6.79
C LEU A 15 -0.56 4.04 7.98
N THR A 16 -1.88 4.04 7.90
CA THR A 16 -2.70 3.39 8.91
C THR A 16 -2.55 1.88 8.79
N GLU A 17 -3.02 1.18 9.81
CA GLU A 17 -2.96 -0.28 9.79
C GLU A 17 -3.72 -0.86 8.60
N ARG A 18 -4.92 -0.34 8.33
CA ARG A 18 -5.71 -0.82 7.20
C ARG A 18 -5.05 -0.49 5.86
N GLU A 19 -4.43 0.69 5.75
CA GLU A 19 -3.70 1.03 4.54
C GLU A 19 -2.54 0.07 4.32
N ARG A 20 -1.85 -0.32 5.39
CA ARG A 20 -0.76 -1.28 5.27
C ARG A 20 -1.28 -2.64 4.81
N GLU A 21 -2.44 -3.06 5.32
CA GLU A 21 -3.03 -4.32 4.85
C GLU A 21 -3.34 -4.27 3.36
N VAL A 22 -3.90 -3.16 2.91
CA VAL A 22 -4.20 -3.00 1.48
C VAL A 22 -2.91 -3.00 0.66
N LEU A 23 -1.90 -2.25 1.11
CA LEU A 23 -0.63 -2.21 0.38
C LEU A 23 0.00 -3.59 0.31
N ARG A 24 0.00 -4.33 1.41
CA ARG A 24 0.57 -5.68 1.40
C ARG A 24 -0.12 -6.56 0.38
N ALA A 25 -1.45 -6.46 0.29
CA ALA A 25 -2.19 -7.23 -0.68
C ALA A 25 -1.88 -6.82 -2.12
N LEU A 26 -1.70 -5.50 -2.34
CA LEU A 26 -1.33 -5.00 -3.66
C LEU A 26 0.03 -5.48 -4.11
N LEU A 27 0.95 -5.66 -3.16
CA LEU A 27 2.31 -6.11 -3.47
C LEU A 27 2.38 -7.61 -3.66
N SER A 28 1.39 -8.35 -3.19
CA SER A 28 1.31 -9.78 -3.42
C SER A 28 0.92 -10.04 -4.86
N SER A 29 1.19 -11.23 -5.33
CA SER A 29 1.08 -11.55 -6.74
C SER A 29 -0.31 -11.33 -7.33
N GLY A 30 -0.44 -10.30 -8.14
CA GLY A 30 -1.45 -10.23 -9.19
C GLY A 30 -2.93 -10.24 -8.81
N GLU A 31 -3.28 -10.10 -7.56
CA GLU A 31 -4.70 -10.08 -7.20
C GLU A 31 -5.34 -8.79 -7.67
N ASN A 32 -6.57 -8.90 -8.19
CA ASN A 32 -7.30 -7.70 -8.57
C ASN A 32 -8.00 -7.12 -7.35
N VAL A 33 -8.52 -5.89 -7.50
CA VAL A 33 -9.12 -5.17 -6.39
C VAL A 33 -10.32 -5.93 -5.80
N GLN A 34 -11.08 -6.61 -6.64
CA GLN A 34 -12.23 -7.37 -6.15
C GLN A 34 -11.79 -8.50 -5.22
N ASP A 35 -10.74 -9.21 -5.58
CA ASP A 35 -10.23 -10.30 -4.75
C ASP A 35 -9.65 -9.77 -3.45
N ILE A 36 -8.94 -8.66 -3.51
CA ILE A 36 -8.40 -8.04 -2.30
C ILE A 36 -9.52 -7.61 -1.37
N ALA A 37 -10.55 -6.99 -1.92
CA ALA A 37 -11.69 -6.55 -1.13
C ALA A 37 -12.36 -7.74 -0.45
N HIS A 38 -12.53 -8.84 -1.17
CA HIS A 38 -13.12 -10.05 -0.61
C HIS A 38 -12.26 -10.60 0.53
N THR A 39 -10.96 -10.71 0.29
CA THR A 39 -10.03 -11.25 1.29
C THR A 39 -10.00 -10.41 2.56
N LEU A 40 -10.02 -9.09 2.41
CA LEU A 40 -9.96 -8.19 3.57
C LEU A 40 -11.33 -7.90 4.17
N GLY A 41 -12.40 -8.35 3.53
CA GLY A 41 -13.75 -8.15 4.05
C GLY A 41 -14.22 -6.71 3.99
N ILE A 42 -13.78 -5.95 2.99
CA ILE A 42 -14.19 -4.56 2.80
C ILE A 42 -14.62 -4.37 1.35
N SER A 43 -15.27 -3.24 1.08
CA SER A 43 -15.78 -2.97 -0.27
C SER A 43 -14.64 -2.54 -1.21
N ARG A 44 -14.89 -2.69 -2.52
CA ARG A 44 -13.95 -2.18 -3.51
C ARG A 44 -13.76 -0.67 -3.36
N ALA A 45 -14.85 0.03 -3.06
CA ALA A 45 -14.75 1.48 -2.86
C ALA A 45 -13.80 1.80 -1.71
N ALA A 46 -13.82 0.99 -0.64
CA ALA A 46 -12.91 1.20 0.47
C ALA A 46 -11.45 0.95 0.04
N ILE A 47 -11.22 -0.08 -0.78
CA ILE A 47 -9.87 -0.32 -1.31
C ILE A 47 -9.37 0.89 -2.09
N TYR A 48 -10.21 1.41 -2.99
CA TYR A 48 -9.80 2.58 -3.79
C TYR A 48 -9.57 3.81 -2.92
N ARG A 49 -10.38 3.98 -1.85
CA ARG A 49 -10.17 5.09 -0.93
C ARG A 49 -8.81 4.95 -0.22
N HIS A 50 -8.47 3.74 0.21
CA HIS A 50 -7.17 3.52 0.86
C HIS A 50 -6.03 3.78 -0.12
N ILE A 51 -6.17 3.34 -1.36
CA ILE A 51 -5.14 3.61 -2.37
C ILE A 51 -5.00 5.11 -2.58
N SER A 52 -6.12 5.82 -2.69
CA SER A 52 -6.10 7.27 -2.89
C SER A 52 -5.41 7.97 -1.72
N ASN A 53 -5.69 7.54 -0.50
CA ASN A 53 -5.06 8.14 0.67
C ASN A 53 -3.55 7.88 0.66
N MET A 54 -3.14 6.67 0.28
CA MET A 54 -1.71 6.36 0.20
C MET A 54 -1.04 7.13 -0.95
N ASN A 55 -1.74 7.29 -2.07
CA ASN A 55 -1.23 8.11 -3.17
C ASN A 55 -0.94 9.53 -2.68
N GLU A 56 -1.85 10.08 -1.89
CA GLU A 56 -1.66 11.42 -1.37
C GLU A 56 -0.45 11.50 -0.45
N LYS A 57 -0.30 10.52 0.43
CA LYS A 57 0.80 10.50 1.39
C LYS A 57 2.16 10.31 0.73
N THR A 58 2.20 9.58 -0.38
CA THR A 58 3.45 9.28 -1.08
C THR A 58 3.66 10.15 -2.31
N GLU A 59 2.70 11.01 -2.62
CA GLU A 59 2.75 11.87 -3.80
C GLU A 59 2.91 11.05 -5.08
N THR A 60 2.14 9.98 -5.16
CA THR A 60 2.11 9.11 -6.33
C THR A 60 0.72 9.13 -6.94
N LYS A 61 0.56 8.48 -8.08
CA LYS A 61 -0.71 8.42 -8.78
C LYS A 61 -1.08 6.98 -9.08
N ALA A 62 -2.34 6.67 -8.88
CA ALA A 62 -2.91 5.37 -9.21
C ALA A 62 -2.24 4.24 -8.44
N ARG A 63 -2.80 3.05 -8.61
CA ARG A 63 -2.29 1.84 -7.98
C ARG A 63 -0.85 1.55 -8.41
N MET A 64 -0.61 1.65 -9.70
CA MET A 64 0.72 1.29 -10.23
C MET A 64 1.79 2.27 -9.77
N GLY A 65 1.47 3.56 -9.69
CA GLY A 65 2.43 4.54 -9.20
C GLY A 65 2.85 4.26 -7.77
N LEU A 66 1.88 3.89 -6.93
CA LEU A 66 2.19 3.53 -5.55
C LEU A 66 3.09 2.29 -5.48
N ILE A 67 2.76 1.26 -6.25
CA ILE A 67 3.53 0.03 -6.25
C ILE A 67 4.96 0.27 -6.72
N GLN A 68 5.12 1.01 -7.81
CA GLN A 68 6.45 1.33 -8.34
C GLN A 68 7.25 2.16 -7.35
N PHE A 69 6.59 3.11 -6.70
CA PHE A 69 7.27 3.95 -5.71
C PHE A 69 7.78 3.09 -4.56
N TYR A 70 6.95 2.16 -4.08
CA TYR A 70 7.37 1.28 -3.00
C TYR A 70 8.60 0.44 -3.40
N TYR A 71 8.57 -0.14 -4.59
CA TYR A 71 9.70 -0.99 -5.00
C TYR A 71 10.99 -0.20 -5.18
N GLY A 72 10.89 1.07 -5.56
CA GLY A 72 12.08 1.91 -5.70
C GLY A 72 12.52 2.59 -4.42
N TRP A 73 11.72 2.49 -3.37
CA TRP A 73 12.02 3.18 -2.12
C TRP A 73 13.07 2.43 -1.31
N ASN A 74 13.94 3.19 -0.66
CA ASN A 74 15.01 2.60 0.16
C ASN A 74 15.05 3.33 1.50
N PRO A 75 14.85 2.62 2.63
CA PRO A 75 14.81 3.27 3.94
C PRO A 75 16.11 3.94 4.35
N GLU A 76 17.21 3.60 3.68
CA GLU A 76 18.53 4.14 4.05
C GLU A 76 18.95 5.30 3.18
N LYS A 77 18.06 5.82 2.37
CA LYS A 77 18.37 6.98 1.54
C LYS A 77 17.66 8.22 2.00
#